data_7963d246688cb75c19605293d6cdda90
#
_entry.id   7963d246688cb75c19605293d6cdda90
#
_cell.length_a   1.000
_cell.length_b   1.000
_cell.length_c   1.000
_cell.angle_alpha   90.00
_cell.angle_beta   90.00
_cell.angle_gamma   90.00
#
_symmetry.space_group_name_H-M   'P 1'
#
loop_
_entity.id
_entity.type
_entity.pdbx_description
1 polymer ?
#
loop_
_entity_poly.entity_id
_entity_poly.type
_entity_poly.pdbx_seq_one_letter_code
_entity_poly.pdbx_strand_id
1 'polypeptide(L)'
;MLIQFSVENFLSIKDNVVLSLLASKDNEHPEHLIVDGNKKHLKSAVIYGANASGKSNVLNAFWFMVNYVLTSHNQQLHKTIERSPFKFDRETPSRPSSFEVIFTTNGIRYAYGFSVTDKAVIEEYLYYYPNGRQALIFERKDTKDFRFTVDVDEQNTLKDRTSANKLYLSVASNWSYSKVIPVLEWFASCQIITKNSVADAYGLEAEQLKDDDYRHVIASMLRVADFGIQSLQMRDTEPAPSQRNDIFTNIEAIHTVQDTEGNTSSYALNMAEESDGTNSYFKLIGVVKKVLDEGTPLVVDELDAHL
;
A
#
# COMPACT_ATOMS: atom_id res chain seq x y z
N MET A 1 0.40 -10.95 -2.38
CA MET A 1 1.72 -10.75 -3.05
C MET A 1 1.50 -9.98 -4.34
N LEU A 2 2.21 -8.88 -4.57
CA LEU A 2 2.23 -8.15 -5.86
C LEU A 2 3.08 -8.91 -6.87
N ILE A 3 2.61 -9.05 -8.11
CA ILE A 3 3.34 -9.69 -9.22
C ILE A 3 3.76 -8.65 -10.26
N GLN A 4 2.84 -7.76 -10.65
CA GLN A 4 3.08 -6.75 -11.67
C GLN A 4 2.16 -5.56 -11.44
N PHE A 5 2.65 -4.37 -11.72
CA PHE A 5 1.87 -3.15 -11.84
C PHE A 5 2.20 -2.45 -13.15
N SER A 6 1.21 -1.96 -13.86
CA SER A 6 1.41 -1.15 -15.05
C SER A 6 0.54 0.10 -15.04
N VAL A 7 1.05 1.16 -15.66
CA VAL A 7 0.41 2.46 -15.74
C VAL A 7 0.73 3.14 -17.06
N GLU A 8 -0.25 3.84 -17.63
CA GLU A 8 -0.12 4.65 -18.83
C GLU A 8 -0.84 5.98 -18.65
N ASN A 9 -0.31 7.04 -19.26
CA ASN A 9 -0.88 8.39 -19.29
C ASN A 9 -1.19 8.95 -17.90
N PHE A 10 -0.20 8.96 -17.00
CA PHE A 10 -0.37 9.49 -15.65
C PHE A 10 0.86 10.27 -15.19
N LEU A 11 0.68 11.49 -14.70
CA LEU A 11 1.75 12.42 -14.28
C LEU A 11 2.81 12.60 -15.36
N SER A 12 4.07 12.18 -15.12
CA SER A 12 5.16 12.23 -16.11
C SER A 12 5.25 10.98 -17.00
N ILE A 13 4.37 10.01 -16.80
CA ILE A 13 4.34 8.76 -17.54
C ILE A 13 3.42 8.92 -18.75
N LYS A 14 3.99 8.95 -19.96
CA LYS A 14 3.23 9.05 -21.22
C LYS A 14 2.79 7.68 -21.71
N ASP A 15 3.76 6.82 -21.94
CA ASP A 15 3.56 5.49 -22.50
C ASP A 15 3.47 4.44 -21.37
N ASN A 16 3.04 3.24 -21.70
CA ASN A 16 2.87 2.16 -20.71
C ASN A 16 4.21 1.80 -20.03
N VAL A 17 4.25 1.93 -18.72
CA VAL A 17 5.35 1.51 -17.85
C VAL A 17 4.92 0.31 -17.04
N VAL A 18 5.77 -0.71 -16.98
CA VAL A 18 5.51 -1.97 -16.26
C VAL A 18 6.57 -2.17 -15.19
N LEU A 19 6.12 -2.25 -13.94
CA LEU A 19 6.92 -2.73 -12.81
C LEU A 19 6.60 -4.21 -12.60
N SER A 20 7.55 -5.09 -12.89
CA SER A 20 7.38 -6.54 -12.75
C SER A 20 8.26 -7.08 -11.62
N LEU A 21 7.64 -7.87 -10.75
CA LEU A 21 8.31 -8.65 -9.69
C LEU A 21 8.54 -10.11 -10.09
N LEU A 22 8.37 -10.47 -11.36
CA LEU A 22 8.77 -11.77 -11.87
C LEU A 22 10.29 -11.87 -11.84
N ALA A 23 10.81 -12.93 -11.25
CA ALA A 23 12.25 -13.17 -11.20
C ALA A 23 12.79 -13.50 -12.61
N SER A 24 14.02 -13.08 -12.86
CA SER A 24 14.80 -13.51 -14.03
C SER A 24 15.15 -15.00 -13.92
N LYS A 25 15.89 -15.52 -14.90
CA LYS A 25 16.42 -16.89 -14.86
C LYS A 25 17.68 -17.02 -14.00
N ASP A 26 18.11 -15.93 -13.38
CA ASP A 26 19.25 -15.92 -12.48
C ASP A 26 18.91 -16.66 -11.16
N ASN A 27 19.87 -17.41 -10.65
CA ASN A 27 19.72 -18.20 -9.43
C ASN A 27 20.76 -17.84 -8.35
N GLU A 28 21.42 -16.69 -8.44
CA GLU A 28 22.48 -16.30 -7.49
C GLU A 28 21.97 -16.07 -6.06
N HIS A 29 20.71 -15.65 -5.91
CA HIS A 29 20.11 -15.30 -4.61
C HIS A 29 18.73 -15.94 -4.43
N PRO A 30 18.62 -17.27 -4.30
CA PRO A 30 17.33 -17.96 -4.17
C PRO A 30 16.56 -17.57 -2.91
N GLU A 31 17.25 -17.11 -1.85
CA GLU A 31 16.66 -16.64 -0.58
C GLU A 31 15.85 -15.33 -0.75
N HIS A 32 16.10 -14.56 -1.81
CA HIS A 32 15.36 -13.35 -2.14
C HIS A 32 14.12 -13.61 -3.00
N LEU A 33 13.80 -14.88 -3.26
CA LEU A 33 12.69 -15.27 -4.12
C LEU A 33 11.54 -15.89 -3.34
N ILE A 34 10.33 -15.66 -3.85
CA ILE A 34 9.11 -16.37 -3.46
C ILE A 34 8.81 -17.37 -4.57
N VAL A 35 8.66 -18.65 -4.23
CA VAL A 35 8.31 -19.71 -5.18
C VAL A 35 6.80 -19.92 -5.17
N ASP A 36 6.15 -19.73 -6.32
CA ASP A 36 4.72 -19.94 -6.54
C ASP A 36 4.55 -20.92 -7.72
N GLY A 37 4.40 -22.21 -7.41
CA GLY A 37 4.40 -23.29 -8.40
C GLY A 37 5.71 -23.30 -9.21
N ASN A 38 5.59 -23.12 -10.53
CA ASN A 38 6.75 -23.06 -11.45
C ASN A 38 7.29 -21.64 -11.67
N LYS A 39 6.74 -20.64 -10.98
CA LYS A 39 7.15 -19.24 -11.10
C LYS A 39 7.90 -18.79 -9.86
N LYS A 40 8.87 -17.92 -10.08
CA LYS A 40 9.63 -17.26 -9.02
C LYS A 40 9.35 -15.77 -9.07
N HIS A 41 9.16 -15.18 -7.91
CA HIS A 41 8.87 -13.74 -7.75
C HIS A 41 9.91 -13.11 -6.84
N LEU A 42 10.24 -11.86 -7.09
CA LEU A 42 11.10 -11.05 -6.23
C LEU A 42 10.37 -10.68 -4.94
N LYS A 43 11.05 -10.76 -3.80
CA LYS A 43 10.54 -10.26 -2.51
C LYS A 43 10.54 -8.75 -2.45
N SER A 44 11.45 -8.10 -3.18
CA SER A 44 11.61 -6.64 -3.21
C SER A 44 12.10 -6.17 -4.57
N ALA A 45 11.81 -4.90 -4.88
CA ALA A 45 12.37 -4.20 -6.03
C ALA A 45 12.73 -2.78 -5.64
N VAL A 46 13.78 -2.24 -6.24
CA VAL A 46 14.22 -0.85 -6.02
C VAL A 46 14.24 -0.12 -7.36
N ILE A 47 13.65 1.08 -7.38
CA ILE A 47 13.61 1.92 -8.57
C ILE A 47 14.68 3.00 -8.45
N TYR A 48 15.71 2.92 -9.29
CA TYR A 48 16.78 3.91 -9.39
C TYR A 48 16.64 4.80 -10.61
N GLY A 49 17.17 5.99 -10.54
CA GLY A 49 17.23 6.92 -11.68
C GLY A 49 17.56 8.34 -11.24
N ALA A 50 17.84 9.21 -12.20
CA ALA A 50 18.13 10.62 -11.96
C ALA A 50 16.94 11.34 -11.30
N ASN A 51 17.19 12.48 -10.65
CA ASN A 51 16.13 13.33 -10.14
C ASN A 51 15.21 13.76 -11.30
N ALA A 52 13.91 13.87 -11.01
CA ALA A 52 12.87 14.17 -11.99
C ALA A 52 12.67 13.12 -13.11
N SER A 53 13.26 11.90 -13.00
CA SER A 53 13.06 10.83 -14.00
C SER A 53 11.68 10.13 -13.92
N GLY A 54 10.86 10.47 -12.93
CA GLY A 54 9.51 9.89 -12.76
C GLY A 54 9.41 8.72 -11.78
N LYS A 55 10.47 8.39 -11.01
CA LYS A 55 10.45 7.32 -10.01
C LYS A 55 9.24 7.40 -9.08
N SER A 56 9.09 8.51 -8.39
CA SER A 56 7.95 8.76 -7.49
C SER A 56 6.60 8.71 -8.20
N ASN A 57 6.56 9.01 -9.50
CA ASN A 57 5.30 9.00 -10.25
C ASN A 57 4.76 7.60 -10.52
N VAL A 58 5.61 6.58 -10.56
CA VAL A 58 5.17 5.18 -10.60
C VAL A 58 4.50 4.80 -9.27
N LEU A 59 5.08 5.21 -8.14
CA LEU A 59 4.52 4.96 -6.81
C LEU A 59 3.23 5.77 -6.56
N ASN A 60 3.20 7.03 -7.01
CA ASN A 60 1.98 7.86 -6.98
C ASN A 60 0.85 7.29 -7.84
N ALA A 61 1.18 6.64 -8.96
CA ALA A 61 0.20 5.96 -9.80
C ALA A 61 -0.37 4.73 -9.08
N PHE A 62 0.47 3.96 -8.40
CA PHE A 62 0.01 2.83 -7.58
C PHE A 62 -0.87 3.31 -6.42
N TRP A 63 -0.45 4.37 -5.72
CA TRP A 63 -1.26 5.00 -4.67
C TRP A 63 -2.62 5.47 -5.21
N PHE A 64 -2.65 6.14 -6.38
CA PHE A 64 -3.91 6.57 -7.01
C PHE A 64 -4.83 5.36 -7.27
N MET A 65 -4.28 4.27 -7.84
CA MET A 65 -5.04 3.05 -8.10
C MET A 65 -5.65 2.48 -6.82
N VAL A 66 -4.84 2.29 -5.77
CA VAL A 66 -5.29 1.76 -4.47
C VAL A 66 -6.36 2.66 -3.86
N ASN A 67 -6.10 3.96 -3.77
CA ASN A 67 -7.04 4.91 -3.18
C ASN A 67 -8.36 4.96 -3.94
N TYR A 68 -8.33 4.96 -5.28
CA TYR A 68 -9.52 5.02 -6.10
C TYR A 68 -10.37 3.73 -6.00
N VAL A 69 -9.75 2.57 -5.90
CA VAL A 69 -10.42 1.30 -5.62
C VAL A 69 -11.12 1.35 -4.26
N LEU A 70 -10.45 1.83 -3.23
CA LEU A 70 -10.99 1.85 -1.87
C LEU A 70 -12.08 2.91 -1.65
N THR A 71 -12.06 4.01 -2.41
CA THR A 71 -12.89 5.17 -2.08
C THR A 71 -13.93 5.57 -3.14
N SER A 72 -13.82 5.06 -4.39
CA SER A 72 -14.66 5.56 -5.49
C SER A 72 -16.17 5.31 -5.30
N HIS A 73 -16.57 4.30 -4.51
CA HIS A 73 -17.97 4.06 -4.17
C HIS A 73 -18.63 5.26 -3.44
N ASN A 74 -17.85 6.07 -2.74
CA ASN A 74 -18.31 7.25 -2.00
C ASN A 74 -18.42 8.51 -2.89
N GLN A 75 -17.97 8.46 -4.15
CA GLN A 75 -18.02 9.64 -5.01
C GLN A 75 -19.47 10.06 -5.32
N GLN A 76 -19.73 11.35 -5.26
CA GLN A 76 -21.01 11.92 -5.68
C GLN A 76 -21.17 11.77 -7.20
N LEU A 77 -22.43 11.65 -7.64
CA LEU A 77 -22.76 11.62 -9.05
C LEU A 77 -22.20 12.87 -9.76
N HIS A 78 -21.58 12.68 -10.93
CA HIS A 78 -20.94 13.73 -11.74
C HIS A 78 -19.71 14.41 -11.10
N LYS A 79 -19.24 14.00 -9.93
CA LYS A 79 -17.94 14.48 -9.44
C LYS A 79 -16.81 14.04 -10.38
N THR A 80 -15.91 14.96 -10.66
CA THR A 80 -14.72 14.72 -11.49
C THR A 80 -13.80 13.70 -10.84
N ILE A 81 -13.22 12.81 -11.63
CA ILE A 81 -12.15 11.91 -11.20
C ILE A 81 -10.84 12.71 -11.20
N GLU A 82 -10.22 12.84 -10.04
CA GLU A 82 -9.00 13.64 -9.85
C GLU A 82 -7.76 12.88 -10.35
N ARG A 83 -7.74 12.55 -11.64
CA ARG A 83 -6.54 12.02 -12.30
C ARG A 83 -5.63 13.13 -12.78
N SER A 84 -4.37 12.86 -12.96
CA SER A 84 -3.39 13.76 -13.54
C SER A 84 -2.76 13.14 -14.80
N PRO A 85 -3.34 13.37 -16.02
CA PRO A 85 -2.79 12.81 -17.24
C PRO A 85 -1.45 13.46 -17.60
N PHE A 86 -0.66 12.80 -18.45
CA PHE A 86 0.55 13.37 -19.02
C PHE A 86 0.21 14.65 -19.84
N LYS A 87 0.88 15.77 -19.52
CA LYS A 87 0.51 17.11 -20.02
C LYS A 87 1.39 17.64 -21.16
N PHE A 88 2.56 17.01 -21.41
CA PHE A 88 3.53 17.49 -22.42
C PHE A 88 3.26 16.92 -23.81
N ASP A 89 2.00 16.61 -24.12
CA ASP A 89 1.52 16.14 -25.40
C ASP A 89 0.13 16.73 -25.65
N ARG A 90 -0.26 16.93 -26.91
CA ARG A 90 -1.55 17.54 -27.26
C ARG A 90 -2.74 16.59 -27.09
N GLU A 91 -2.51 15.30 -27.23
CA GLU A 91 -3.56 14.26 -27.24
C GLU A 91 -3.75 13.61 -25.87
N THR A 92 -2.67 13.37 -25.15
CA THR A 92 -2.68 12.63 -23.88
C THR A 92 -3.60 13.21 -22.80
N PRO A 93 -3.79 14.54 -22.66
CA PRO A 93 -4.74 15.06 -21.67
C PRO A 93 -6.19 14.61 -21.89
N SER A 94 -6.59 14.35 -23.15
CA SER A 94 -7.92 13.87 -23.50
C SER A 94 -8.04 12.34 -23.50
N ARG A 95 -6.94 11.61 -23.56
CA ARG A 95 -6.91 10.14 -23.52
C ARG A 95 -7.14 9.63 -22.08
N PRO A 96 -7.71 8.43 -21.91
CA PRO A 96 -7.78 7.80 -20.59
C PRO A 96 -6.40 7.57 -19.97
N SER A 97 -6.32 7.60 -18.65
CA SER A 97 -5.20 7.03 -17.89
C SER A 97 -5.54 5.59 -17.53
N SER A 98 -4.60 4.66 -17.74
CA SER A 98 -4.83 3.23 -17.55
C SER A 98 -3.94 2.67 -16.45
N PHE A 99 -4.50 1.77 -15.67
CA PHE A 99 -3.85 1.11 -14.53
C PHE A 99 -4.19 -0.38 -14.55
N GLU A 100 -3.20 -1.22 -14.32
CA GLU A 100 -3.41 -2.66 -14.15
C GLU A 100 -2.51 -3.19 -13.03
N VAL A 101 -3.01 -4.13 -12.26
CA VAL A 101 -2.25 -4.88 -11.28
C VAL A 101 -2.51 -6.37 -11.42
N ILE A 102 -1.44 -7.16 -11.33
CA ILE A 102 -1.49 -8.62 -11.21
C ILE A 102 -0.95 -8.98 -9.83
N PHE A 103 -1.71 -9.75 -9.08
CA PHE A 103 -1.35 -10.12 -7.70
C PHE A 103 -1.91 -11.48 -7.32
N THR A 104 -1.43 -12.02 -6.21
CA THR A 104 -1.96 -13.24 -5.58
C THR A 104 -2.43 -12.92 -4.17
N THR A 105 -3.65 -13.34 -3.85
CA THR A 105 -4.20 -13.33 -2.49
C THR A 105 -4.97 -14.64 -2.25
N ASN A 106 -4.91 -15.17 -1.03
CA ASN A 106 -5.54 -16.44 -0.64
C ASN A 106 -5.23 -17.60 -1.62
N GLY A 107 -3.99 -17.64 -2.14
CA GLY A 107 -3.54 -18.66 -3.10
C GLY A 107 -4.12 -18.53 -4.51
N ILE A 108 -4.90 -17.50 -4.81
CA ILE A 108 -5.51 -17.25 -6.12
C ILE A 108 -4.86 -16.03 -6.76
N ARG A 109 -4.45 -16.16 -8.02
CA ARG A 109 -3.95 -15.04 -8.82
C ARG A 109 -5.13 -14.26 -9.42
N TYR A 110 -5.01 -12.94 -9.38
CA TYR A 110 -5.95 -11.99 -9.96
C TYR A 110 -5.23 -11.07 -10.94
N ALA A 111 -5.95 -10.59 -11.95
CA ALA A 111 -5.57 -9.46 -12.81
C ALA A 111 -6.73 -8.47 -12.81
N TYR A 112 -6.47 -7.28 -12.29
CA TYR A 112 -7.45 -6.20 -12.20
C TYR A 112 -6.92 -4.96 -12.87
N GLY A 113 -7.72 -4.34 -13.72
CA GLY A 113 -7.35 -3.11 -14.40
C GLY A 113 -8.55 -2.22 -14.68
N PHE A 114 -8.25 -0.93 -14.87
CA PHE A 114 -9.23 0.06 -15.31
C PHE A 114 -8.57 1.19 -16.10
N SER A 115 -9.38 1.87 -16.92
CA SER A 115 -9.00 3.11 -17.56
C SER A 115 -10.03 4.21 -17.25
N VAL A 116 -9.55 5.44 -16.99
CA VAL A 116 -10.39 6.56 -16.56
C VAL A 116 -10.07 7.84 -17.32
N THR A 117 -11.11 8.62 -17.60
CA THR A 117 -11.01 10.04 -17.95
C THR A 117 -11.37 10.87 -16.70
N ASP A 118 -11.37 12.19 -16.81
CA ASP A 118 -11.81 13.08 -15.74
C ASP A 118 -13.32 12.91 -15.39
N LYS A 119 -14.09 12.29 -16.30
CA LYS A 119 -15.55 12.18 -16.18
C LYS A 119 -16.05 10.78 -15.90
N ALA A 120 -15.34 9.76 -16.36
CA ALA A 120 -15.85 8.41 -16.34
C ALA A 120 -14.76 7.34 -16.31
N VAL A 121 -15.10 6.20 -15.74
CA VAL A 121 -14.41 4.92 -15.95
C VAL A 121 -14.81 4.43 -17.35
N ILE A 122 -13.84 4.29 -18.23
CA ILE A 122 -14.04 3.86 -19.63
C ILE A 122 -14.04 2.35 -19.72
N GLU A 123 -13.04 1.72 -19.09
CA GLU A 123 -12.90 0.27 -19.03
C GLU A 123 -12.60 -0.15 -17.59
N GLU A 124 -13.05 -1.34 -17.23
CA GLU A 124 -12.71 -1.97 -15.95
C GLU A 124 -12.89 -3.49 -16.09
N TYR A 125 -11.97 -4.28 -15.56
CA TYR A 125 -12.07 -5.73 -15.62
C TYR A 125 -11.46 -6.39 -14.40
N LEU A 126 -11.97 -7.57 -14.06
CA LEU A 126 -11.41 -8.46 -13.06
C LEU A 126 -11.39 -9.88 -13.59
N TYR A 127 -10.19 -10.40 -13.74
CA TYR A 127 -9.95 -11.82 -14.01
C TYR A 127 -9.36 -12.50 -12.77
N TYR A 128 -9.67 -13.77 -12.59
CA TYR A 128 -9.03 -14.62 -11.59
C TYR A 128 -8.56 -15.92 -12.23
N TYR A 129 -7.68 -16.63 -11.56
CA TYR A 129 -7.02 -17.81 -12.12
C TYR A 129 -7.18 -19.02 -11.19
N PRO A 130 -8.42 -19.54 -11.01
CA PRO A 130 -8.64 -20.77 -10.28
C PRO A 130 -7.97 -21.91 -11.06
N ASN A 131 -7.15 -22.72 -10.40
CA ASN A 131 -6.41 -23.82 -11.04
C ASN A 131 -5.50 -23.36 -12.21
N GLY A 132 -5.01 -22.13 -12.18
CA GLY A 132 -4.09 -21.57 -13.18
C GLY A 132 -4.72 -21.14 -14.51
N ARG A 133 -6.02 -21.36 -14.74
CA ARG A 133 -6.74 -20.94 -15.95
C ARG A 133 -7.44 -19.61 -15.70
N GLN A 134 -7.38 -18.73 -16.70
CA GLN A 134 -8.06 -17.43 -16.64
C GLN A 134 -9.58 -17.60 -16.70
N ALA A 135 -10.27 -16.96 -15.77
CA ALA A 135 -11.72 -16.83 -15.76
C ALA A 135 -12.11 -15.38 -15.50
N LEU A 136 -13.17 -14.91 -16.15
CA LEU A 136 -13.68 -13.56 -15.99
C LEU A 136 -14.64 -13.52 -14.79
N ILE A 137 -14.52 -12.52 -13.94
CA ILE A 137 -15.55 -12.17 -12.96
C ILE A 137 -16.46 -11.11 -13.57
N PHE A 138 -15.87 -9.99 -14.01
CA PHE A 138 -16.58 -8.94 -14.75
C PHE A 138 -15.65 -8.21 -15.71
N GLU A 139 -16.23 -7.64 -16.75
CA GLU A 139 -15.64 -6.71 -17.69
C GLU A 139 -16.62 -5.57 -17.96
N ARG A 140 -16.13 -4.33 -17.97
CA ARG A 140 -16.88 -3.12 -18.33
C ARG A 140 -16.16 -2.44 -19.47
N LYS A 141 -16.91 -2.09 -20.54
CA LYS A 141 -16.43 -1.36 -21.72
C LYS A 141 -17.32 -0.15 -21.97
N ASP A 142 -16.74 0.88 -22.57
CA ASP A 142 -17.46 2.10 -22.93
C ASP A 142 -18.37 2.63 -21.80
N THR A 143 -17.89 2.50 -20.55
CA THR A 143 -18.57 2.99 -19.35
C THR A 143 -19.85 2.24 -18.96
N LYS A 144 -20.62 1.70 -19.91
CA LYS A 144 -21.96 1.13 -19.69
C LYS A 144 -22.12 -0.31 -20.13
N ASP A 145 -21.23 -0.82 -20.95
CA ASP A 145 -21.31 -2.19 -21.43
C ASP A 145 -20.62 -3.13 -20.43
N PHE A 146 -21.40 -3.95 -19.75
CA PHE A 146 -20.92 -4.88 -18.75
C PHE A 146 -21.11 -6.33 -19.21
N ARG A 147 -20.09 -7.12 -18.99
CA ARG A 147 -20.10 -8.57 -19.21
C ARG A 147 -19.77 -9.30 -17.92
N PHE A 148 -20.64 -10.21 -17.55
CA PHE A 148 -20.50 -11.09 -16.38
C PHE A 148 -20.52 -12.55 -16.82
N THR A 149 -19.79 -13.43 -16.15
CA THR A 149 -19.78 -14.88 -16.44
C THR A 149 -20.23 -15.73 -15.26
N VAL A 150 -20.36 -15.12 -14.09
CA VAL A 150 -20.80 -15.74 -12.83
C VAL A 150 -21.80 -14.82 -12.15
N ASP A 151 -22.71 -15.34 -11.35
CA ASP A 151 -23.64 -14.58 -10.49
C ASP A 151 -24.34 -13.42 -11.24
N VAL A 152 -24.78 -13.66 -12.49
CA VAL A 152 -25.19 -12.63 -13.45
C VAL A 152 -26.31 -11.72 -12.93
N ASP A 153 -27.30 -12.27 -12.23
CA ASP A 153 -28.44 -11.50 -11.71
C ASP A 153 -28.03 -10.56 -10.58
N GLU A 154 -27.18 -11.04 -9.66
CA GLU A 154 -26.61 -10.22 -8.58
C GLU A 154 -25.75 -9.11 -9.17
N GLN A 155 -24.85 -9.43 -10.09
CA GLN A 155 -23.97 -8.46 -10.73
C GLN A 155 -24.72 -7.43 -11.57
N ASN A 156 -25.84 -7.78 -12.23
CA ASN A 156 -26.68 -6.81 -12.91
C ASN A 156 -27.30 -5.80 -11.94
N THR A 157 -27.74 -6.24 -10.76
CA THR A 157 -28.25 -5.34 -9.71
C THR A 157 -27.18 -4.35 -9.25
N LEU A 158 -25.92 -4.81 -9.07
CA LEU A 158 -24.79 -3.98 -8.67
C LEU A 158 -24.38 -3.01 -9.78
N LYS A 159 -24.41 -3.45 -11.04
CA LYS A 159 -24.18 -2.60 -12.21
C LYS A 159 -25.10 -1.37 -12.21
N ASP A 160 -26.37 -1.56 -11.95
CA ASP A 160 -27.36 -0.47 -11.96
C ASP A 160 -27.15 0.58 -10.86
N ARG A 161 -26.35 0.23 -9.82
CA ARG A 161 -25.91 1.12 -8.74
C ARG A 161 -24.57 1.79 -9.03
N THR A 162 -23.90 1.45 -10.14
CA THR A 162 -22.58 1.93 -10.49
C THR A 162 -22.66 3.11 -11.45
N SER A 163 -22.45 4.32 -10.94
CA SER A 163 -22.37 5.52 -11.78
C SER A 163 -21.09 5.54 -12.63
N ALA A 164 -21.10 6.40 -13.68
CA ALA A 164 -20.00 6.48 -14.64
C ALA A 164 -18.63 6.77 -13.99
N ASN A 165 -18.61 7.54 -12.92
CA ASN A 165 -17.39 7.94 -12.19
C ASN A 165 -17.01 7.04 -11.02
N LYS A 166 -17.58 5.83 -10.91
CA LYS A 166 -17.25 4.85 -9.86
C LYS A 166 -16.71 3.58 -10.47
N LEU A 167 -15.74 2.98 -9.82
CA LEU A 167 -15.31 1.62 -10.13
C LEU A 167 -16.39 0.62 -9.69
N TYR A 168 -16.67 -0.34 -10.56
CA TYR A 168 -17.60 -1.42 -10.26
C TYR A 168 -17.10 -2.28 -9.09
N LEU A 169 -15.80 -2.59 -9.06
CA LEU A 169 -15.16 -3.29 -7.94
C LEU A 169 -15.46 -2.61 -6.60
N SER A 170 -15.29 -1.29 -6.52
CA SER A 170 -15.53 -0.50 -5.31
C SER A 170 -16.99 -0.51 -4.89
N VAL A 171 -17.92 -0.43 -5.83
CA VAL A 171 -19.36 -0.51 -5.55
C VAL A 171 -19.75 -1.92 -5.14
N ALA A 172 -19.34 -2.94 -5.87
CA ALA A 172 -19.67 -4.34 -5.59
C ALA A 172 -19.15 -4.79 -4.20
N SER A 173 -17.95 -4.33 -3.82
CA SER A 173 -17.39 -4.62 -2.49
C SER A 173 -18.19 -3.93 -1.36
N ASN A 174 -18.63 -2.70 -1.57
CA ASN A 174 -19.47 -1.97 -0.60
C ASN A 174 -20.84 -2.65 -0.38
N TRP A 175 -21.29 -3.45 -1.36
CA TRP A 175 -22.49 -4.29 -1.25
C TRP A 175 -22.17 -5.74 -0.89
N SER A 176 -20.95 -6.01 -0.41
CA SER A 176 -20.50 -7.32 0.08
C SER A 176 -20.56 -8.46 -0.95
N TYR A 177 -20.39 -8.16 -2.25
CA TYR A 177 -20.30 -9.19 -3.27
C TYR A 177 -19.07 -10.07 -3.07
N SER A 178 -19.28 -11.32 -2.73
CA SER A 178 -18.26 -12.23 -2.20
C SER A 178 -17.04 -12.45 -3.11
N LYS A 179 -17.23 -12.42 -4.44
CA LYS A 179 -16.13 -12.64 -5.40
C LYS A 179 -15.13 -11.50 -5.47
N VAL A 180 -15.48 -10.29 -5.05
CA VAL A 180 -14.60 -9.13 -5.09
C VAL A 180 -13.97 -8.80 -3.72
N ILE A 181 -14.51 -9.35 -2.62
CA ILE A 181 -13.99 -9.09 -1.28
C ILE A 181 -12.49 -9.42 -1.14
N PRO A 182 -11.97 -10.60 -1.57
CA PRO A 182 -10.54 -10.88 -1.46
C PRO A 182 -9.65 -9.87 -2.21
N VAL A 183 -10.17 -9.31 -3.31
CA VAL A 183 -9.49 -8.29 -4.11
C VAL A 183 -9.45 -6.97 -3.34
N LEU A 184 -10.58 -6.52 -2.77
CA LEU A 184 -10.64 -5.32 -1.95
C LEU A 184 -9.73 -5.40 -0.72
N GLU A 185 -9.77 -6.53 -0.01
CA GLU A 185 -8.92 -6.79 1.17
C GLU A 185 -7.43 -6.71 0.80
N TRP A 186 -7.03 -7.23 -0.37
CA TRP A 186 -5.67 -7.09 -0.85
C TRP A 186 -5.31 -5.62 -1.08
N PHE A 187 -6.16 -4.81 -1.72
CA PHE A 187 -5.92 -3.38 -1.89
C PHE A 187 -5.85 -2.65 -0.55
N ALA A 188 -6.74 -2.99 0.39
CA ALA A 188 -6.75 -2.41 1.74
C ALA A 188 -5.50 -2.78 2.56
N SER A 189 -4.88 -3.94 2.29
CA SER A 189 -3.65 -4.36 2.96
C SER A 189 -2.37 -3.70 2.43
N CYS A 190 -2.42 -3.04 1.26
CA CYS A 190 -1.25 -2.36 0.69
C CYS A 190 -0.82 -1.18 1.56
N GLN A 191 0.41 -1.22 2.08
CA GLN A 191 1.01 -0.12 2.80
C GLN A 191 1.79 0.76 1.82
N ILE A 192 1.44 2.06 1.75
CA ILE A 192 2.06 2.98 0.79
C ILE A 192 2.50 4.24 1.53
N ILE A 193 3.81 4.44 1.60
CA ILE A 193 4.45 5.60 2.24
C ILE A 193 4.99 6.49 1.11
N THR A 194 4.27 7.59 0.85
CA THR A 194 4.68 8.63 -0.09
C THR A 194 4.49 9.99 0.58
N LYS A 195 5.01 11.06 -0.01
CA LYS A 195 4.77 12.43 0.46
C LYS A 195 3.28 12.77 0.61
N ASN A 196 2.41 12.10 -0.15
CA ASN A 196 0.96 12.32 -0.13
C ASN A 196 0.21 11.43 0.89
N SER A 197 0.87 10.42 1.46
CA SER A 197 0.24 9.40 2.33
C SER A 197 0.83 9.33 3.75
N VAL A 198 1.78 10.19 4.10
CA VAL A 198 2.54 10.13 5.37
C VAL A 198 1.66 10.30 6.62
N ALA A 199 0.47 10.89 6.49
CA ALA A 199 -0.36 11.20 7.66
C ALA A 199 -1.07 10.00 8.29
N ASP A 200 -1.35 8.92 7.52
CA ASP A 200 -2.20 7.81 7.96
C ASP A 200 -1.47 6.47 8.15
N ALA A 201 -0.19 6.40 7.81
CA ALA A 201 0.58 5.15 7.88
C ALA A 201 1.20 4.90 9.27
N TYR A 202 0.36 4.79 10.30
CA TYR A 202 0.81 4.29 11.60
C TYR A 202 0.66 2.76 11.62
N GLY A 203 1.78 2.05 11.36
CA GLY A 203 1.82 0.58 11.49
C GLY A 203 1.86 0.09 12.94
N LEU A 204 1.91 1.02 13.90
CA LEU A 204 1.93 0.73 15.34
C LEU A 204 0.56 1.03 15.93
N GLU A 205 -0.08 0.00 16.45
CA GLU A 205 -1.30 0.15 17.24
C GLU A 205 -0.94 0.16 18.74
N ALA A 206 -1.53 1.10 19.49
CA ALA A 206 -1.27 1.22 20.92
C ALA A 206 -1.53 -0.10 21.68
N GLU A 207 -2.48 -0.89 21.21
CA GLU A 207 -2.80 -2.19 21.80
C GLU A 207 -1.68 -3.22 21.61
N GLN A 208 -1.03 -3.26 20.43
CA GLN A 208 0.10 -4.16 20.17
C GLN A 208 1.31 -3.81 21.02
N LEU A 209 1.51 -2.53 21.34
CA LEU A 209 2.61 -2.08 22.20
C LEU A 209 2.40 -2.43 23.69
N LYS A 210 1.23 -2.93 24.10
CA LYS A 210 1.03 -3.51 25.43
C LYS A 210 1.68 -4.89 25.57
N ASP A 211 1.92 -5.58 24.45
CA ASP A 211 2.62 -6.87 24.44
C ASP A 211 4.14 -6.65 24.60
N ASP A 212 4.73 -7.33 25.57
CA ASP A 212 6.15 -7.20 25.90
C ASP A 212 7.05 -7.75 24.79
N ASP A 213 6.67 -8.86 24.18
CA ASP A 213 7.43 -9.49 23.10
C ASP A 213 7.42 -8.59 21.85
N TYR A 214 6.28 -7.98 21.54
CA TYR A 214 6.16 -7.02 20.44
C TYR A 214 7.08 -5.80 20.68
N ARG A 215 7.04 -5.19 21.89
CA ARG A 215 7.93 -4.07 22.23
C ARG A 215 9.40 -4.46 22.13
N HIS A 216 9.74 -5.68 22.55
CA HIS A 216 11.12 -6.20 22.46
C HIS A 216 11.61 -6.27 21.00
N VAL A 217 10.78 -6.73 20.07
CA VAL A 217 11.09 -6.76 18.63
C VAL A 217 11.30 -5.35 18.11
N ILE A 218 10.37 -4.42 18.37
CA ILE A 218 10.49 -3.02 17.93
C ILE A 218 11.75 -2.37 18.50
N ALA A 219 12.05 -2.53 19.80
CA ALA A 219 13.26 -2.01 20.43
C ALA A 219 14.53 -2.60 19.79
N SER A 220 14.52 -3.89 19.41
CA SER A 220 15.66 -4.51 18.74
C SER A 220 15.93 -3.91 17.35
N MET A 221 14.89 -3.55 16.61
CA MET A 221 14.99 -2.87 15.32
C MET A 221 15.51 -1.44 15.47
N LEU A 222 15.05 -0.71 16.50
CA LEU A 222 15.58 0.63 16.84
C LEU A 222 17.07 0.59 17.18
N ARG A 223 17.53 -0.41 17.93
CA ARG A 223 18.95 -0.58 18.27
C ARG A 223 19.84 -0.78 17.05
N VAL A 224 19.36 -1.48 16.03
CA VAL A 224 20.10 -1.69 14.78
C VAL A 224 20.39 -0.36 14.06
N ALA A 225 19.50 0.63 14.21
CA ALA A 225 19.66 1.97 13.63
C ALA A 225 20.49 2.93 14.53
N ASP A 226 21.03 2.45 15.66
CA ASP A 226 21.95 3.18 16.55
C ASP A 226 21.35 4.45 17.19
N PHE A 227 20.05 4.44 17.51
CA PHE A 227 19.39 5.55 18.22
C PHE A 227 19.70 5.59 19.73
N GLY A 228 20.57 4.72 20.26
CA GLY A 228 20.89 4.66 21.69
C GLY A 228 19.76 4.10 22.58
N ILE A 229 18.66 3.68 21.98
CA ILE A 229 17.50 3.11 22.69
C ILE A 229 17.78 1.65 23.03
N GLN A 230 17.72 1.29 24.31
CA GLN A 230 17.98 -0.07 24.79
C GLN A 230 16.69 -0.91 24.87
N SER A 231 15.60 -0.31 25.28
CA SER A 231 14.30 -0.94 25.38
C SER A 231 13.17 0.08 25.31
N LEU A 232 11.96 -0.41 25.13
CA LEU A 232 10.74 0.38 25.19
C LEU A 232 9.89 -0.13 26.38
N GLN A 233 9.26 0.80 27.09
CA GLN A 233 8.32 0.45 28.16
C GLN A 233 7.03 1.27 28.05
N MET A 234 5.95 0.73 28.61
CA MET A 234 4.72 1.49 28.77
C MET A 234 4.90 2.52 29.87
N ARG A 235 4.36 3.71 29.70
CA ARG A 235 4.35 4.74 30.73
C ARG A 235 3.43 4.34 31.87
N ASP A 236 3.90 4.45 33.10
CA ASP A 236 3.16 4.11 34.31
C ASP A 236 1.99 5.07 34.64
N THR A 237 2.01 6.27 34.04
CA THR A 237 0.99 7.31 34.30
C THR A 237 0.02 7.41 33.12
N GLU A 238 -1.29 7.44 33.40
CA GLU A 238 -2.29 7.71 32.36
C GLU A 238 -2.05 9.09 31.72
N PRO A 239 -1.98 9.15 30.38
CA PRO A 239 -1.84 10.43 29.68
C PRO A 239 -3.09 11.30 29.88
N ALA A 240 -2.93 12.61 29.75
CA ALA A 240 -4.08 13.53 29.79
C ALA A 240 -5.15 13.14 28.74
N PRO A 241 -6.43 13.40 29.00
CA PRO A 241 -7.53 12.99 28.12
C PRO A 241 -7.37 13.41 26.64
N SER A 242 -6.68 14.54 26.41
CA SER A 242 -6.36 15.07 25.07
C SER A 242 -5.23 14.29 24.36
N GLN A 243 -4.47 13.47 25.09
CA GLN A 243 -3.29 12.73 24.60
C GLN A 243 -3.52 11.21 24.57
N ARG A 244 -4.68 10.69 25.02
CA ARG A 244 -4.92 9.25 25.18
C ARG A 244 -4.78 8.46 23.88
N ASN A 245 -4.97 9.09 22.72
CA ASN A 245 -4.87 8.44 21.42
C ASN A 245 -3.50 8.64 20.74
N ASP A 246 -2.59 9.38 21.37
CA ASP A 246 -1.25 9.55 20.84
C ASP A 246 -0.34 8.44 21.37
N ILE A 247 0.05 7.55 20.46
CA ILE A 247 0.91 6.41 20.76
C ILE A 247 2.26 6.84 21.36
N PHE A 248 2.79 7.98 20.91
CA PHE A 248 4.09 8.49 21.36
C PHE A 248 4.09 8.93 22.82
N THR A 249 2.95 9.40 23.34
CA THR A 249 2.84 9.84 24.74
C THR A 249 2.71 8.70 25.72
N ASN A 250 2.42 7.47 25.26
CA ASN A 250 2.21 6.29 26.09
C ASN A 250 3.44 5.37 26.17
N ILE A 251 4.50 5.67 25.40
CA ILE A 251 5.71 4.85 25.31
C ILE A 251 6.92 5.68 25.78
N GLU A 252 7.77 5.05 26.56
CA GLU A 252 9.07 5.59 26.98
C GLU A 252 10.19 4.75 26.36
N ALA A 253 11.18 5.45 25.80
CA ALA A 253 12.44 4.88 25.35
C ALA A 253 13.44 4.89 26.50
N ILE A 254 14.07 3.76 26.77
CA ILE A 254 15.09 3.61 27.80
C ILE A 254 16.47 3.77 27.18
N HIS A 255 17.19 4.78 27.61
CA HIS A 255 18.56 5.06 27.23
C HIS A 255 19.53 4.65 28.34
N THR A 256 20.72 4.24 27.93
CA THR A 256 21.81 3.93 28.85
C THR A 256 22.92 4.96 28.69
N VAL A 257 23.27 5.60 29.74
CA VAL A 257 24.34 6.61 29.78
C VAL A 257 25.45 6.14 30.75
N GLN A 258 26.71 6.24 30.30
CA GLN A 258 27.85 6.04 31.16
C GLN A 258 28.34 7.39 31.67
N ASP A 259 28.59 7.49 32.96
CA ASP A 259 29.25 8.65 33.55
C ASP A 259 30.79 8.62 33.32
N THR A 260 31.48 9.67 33.73
CA THR A 260 32.94 9.80 33.60
C THR A 260 33.72 8.78 34.44
N GLU A 261 33.05 8.09 35.37
CA GLU A 261 33.62 7.06 36.25
C GLU A 261 33.33 5.64 35.73
N GLY A 262 32.60 5.53 34.60
CA GLY A 262 32.25 4.26 33.99
C GLY A 262 30.98 3.60 34.59
N ASN A 263 30.28 4.27 35.51
CA ASN A 263 29.01 3.76 36.02
C ASN A 263 27.91 3.95 34.97
N THR A 264 27.06 2.96 34.87
CA THR A 264 25.94 2.96 33.88
C THR A 264 24.63 3.31 34.58
N SER A 265 23.93 4.30 34.07
CA SER A 265 22.58 4.70 34.52
C SER A 265 21.60 4.61 33.38
N SER A 266 20.35 4.23 33.69
CA SER A 266 19.24 4.16 32.71
C SER A 266 18.31 5.35 32.88
N TYR A 267 17.93 5.98 31.78
CA TYR A 267 17.02 7.10 31.73
C TYR A 267 15.84 6.76 30.82
N ALA A 268 14.63 7.04 31.28
CA ALA A 268 13.42 6.95 30.47
C ALA A 268 13.13 8.32 29.86
N LEU A 269 12.97 8.34 28.53
CA LEU A 269 12.55 9.51 27.78
C LEU A 269 11.26 9.18 27.05
N ASN A 270 10.25 10.06 27.11
CA ASN A 270 9.02 9.86 26.38
C ASN A 270 9.28 9.89 24.87
N MET A 271 8.69 8.95 24.12
CA MET A 271 8.88 8.93 22.65
C MET A 271 8.49 10.24 21.97
N ALA A 272 7.55 11.01 22.51
CA ALA A 272 7.20 12.34 21.99
C ALA A 272 8.33 13.39 22.18
N GLU A 273 9.31 13.13 23.05
CA GLU A 273 10.47 14.00 23.33
C GLU A 273 11.70 13.56 22.53
N GLU A 274 11.65 12.42 21.87
CA GLU A 274 12.69 11.94 20.96
C GLU A 274 12.81 12.82 19.70
N SER A 275 13.93 12.68 18.99
CA SER A 275 14.13 13.40 17.74
C SER A 275 13.09 13.05 16.69
N ASP A 276 12.82 13.97 15.74
CA ASP A 276 11.94 13.71 14.60
C ASP A 276 12.41 12.51 13.78
N GLY A 277 13.72 12.29 13.65
CA GLY A 277 14.30 11.14 12.98
C GLY A 277 13.98 9.84 13.70
N THR A 278 14.19 9.77 15.02
CA THR A 278 13.83 8.62 15.86
C THR A 278 12.35 8.30 15.75
N ASN A 279 11.50 9.32 15.82
CA ASN A 279 10.05 9.16 15.70
C ASN A 279 9.61 8.69 14.32
N SER A 280 10.22 9.21 13.25
CA SER A 280 9.95 8.77 11.87
C SER A 280 10.36 7.32 11.67
N TYR A 281 11.51 6.93 12.17
CA TYR A 281 11.98 5.55 12.08
C TYR A 281 11.15 4.59 12.93
N PHE A 282 10.73 4.98 14.12
CA PHE A 282 9.82 4.21 14.96
C PHE A 282 8.50 3.89 14.23
N LYS A 283 7.92 4.88 13.55
CA LYS A 283 6.72 4.69 12.71
C LYS A 283 6.99 3.71 11.57
N LEU A 284 8.10 3.89 10.85
CA LEU A 284 8.48 3.04 9.73
C LEU A 284 8.67 1.58 10.17
N ILE A 285 9.33 1.34 11.30
CA ILE A 285 9.52 0.00 11.87
C ILE A 285 8.17 -0.68 12.12
N GLY A 286 7.20 0.05 12.67
CA GLY A 286 5.85 -0.48 12.90
C GLY A 286 5.18 -0.95 11.62
N VAL A 287 5.25 -0.14 10.56
CA VAL A 287 4.74 -0.52 9.23
C VAL A 287 5.47 -1.74 8.69
N VAL A 288 6.81 -1.74 8.76
CA VAL A 288 7.64 -2.87 8.28
C VAL A 288 7.30 -4.16 9.05
N LYS A 289 7.19 -4.10 10.38
CA LYS A 289 6.82 -5.24 11.20
C LYS A 289 5.46 -5.81 10.80
N LYS A 290 4.45 -4.94 10.66
CA LYS A 290 3.11 -5.32 10.22
C LYS A 290 3.14 -6.02 8.85
N VAL A 291 3.84 -5.43 7.88
CA VAL A 291 3.97 -5.99 6.51
C VAL A 291 4.64 -7.35 6.52
N LEU A 292 5.68 -7.53 7.35
CA LEU A 292 6.38 -8.81 7.48
C LEU A 292 5.51 -9.89 8.11
N ASP A 293 4.72 -9.53 9.12
CA ASP A 293 3.81 -10.48 9.80
C ASP A 293 2.64 -10.90 8.90
N GLU A 294 2.06 -9.96 8.17
CA GLU A 294 0.88 -10.17 7.32
C GLU A 294 1.22 -10.63 5.90
N GLY A 295 2.48 -10.49 5.47
CA GLY A 295 2.90 -10.81 4.10
C GLY A 295 2.28 -9.89 3.05
N THR A 296 2.03 -8.62 3.38
CA THR A 296 1.36 -7.63 2.54
C THR A 296 2.34 -6.78 1.74
N PRO A 297 1.91 -6.09 0.66
CA PRO A 297 2.79 -5.20 -0.09
C PRO A 297 3.14 -3.92 0.70
N LEU A 298 4.42 -3.53 0.65
CA LEU A 298 4.91 -2.25 1.13
C LEU A 298 5.53 -1.48 -0.03
N VAL A 299 5.12 -0.23 -0.20
CA VAL A 299 5.68 0.70 -1.19
C VAL A 299 6.17 1.95 -0.44
N VAL A 300 7.45 2.29 -0.60
CA VAL A 300 8.06 3.45 0.08
C VAL A 300 8.74 4.34 -0.94
N ASP A 301 8.41 5.62 -0.95
CA ASP A 301 9.11 6.65 -1.72
C ASP A 301 10.14 7.34 -0.82
N GLU A 302 11.34 7.63 -1.36
CA GLU A 302 12.42 8.32 -0.65
C GLU A 302 12.74 7.64 0.72
N LEU A 303 13.02 6.34 0.71
CA LEU A 303 13.31 5.57 1.94
C LEU A 303 14.41 6.21 2.80
N ASP A 304 15.41 6.81 2.17
CA ASP A 304 16.52 7.53 2.80
C ASP A 304 16.07 8.80 3.57
N ALA A 305 14.94 9.39 3.20
CA ALA A 305 14.37 10.53 3.93
C ALA A 305 13.61 10.11 5.20
N HIS A 306 13.37 8.81 5.38
CA HIS A 306 12.70 8.23 6.55
C HIS A 306 13.68 7.51 7.50
N LEU A 307 14.95 7.48 7.13
CA LEU A 307 16.08 6.95 7.91
C LEU A 307 16.88 8.11 8.50
#